data_9c06495e95164c8fe62d3cffb004b95b
#
_entry.id   9c06495e95164c8fe62d3cffb004b95b
#
_cell.length_a   1.000
_cell.length_b   1.000
_cell.length_c   1.000
_cell.angle_alpha   90.00
_cell.angle_beta   90.00
_cell.angle_gamma   90.00
#
_symmetry.space_group_name_H-M   'P 1'
#
loop_
_entity.id
_entity.type
_entity.pdbx_description
1 polymer ?
#
loop_
_entity_poly.entity_id
_entity_poly.type
_entity_poly.pdbx_seq_one_letter_code
_entity_poly.pdbx_strand_id
1 'polypeptide(L)'
;MKKNVLTSAAMLVLVFITAGCGTMRKTEVNNVIYLIGDGMGLGAVSSLILSENSATGFEQDPVIGLSETCSANNYVTDSPAGGTALATGTRTNNGYLGVDPEGRQLTSILRKAQDMGKKTGIVVNTTLTEATPAAFYAGVTSRKKTFDIAKQFTESGVDVAVGAGLDHFINRPDSLDLTATLIEKGYDVYLSWEKVLNTDSDKFVGILPLADVHRSKSDNETAGAAEGQEVCLAAQLAASAEDTDATRLSEPTVYLEKASAKALDVLSRDNKDGFILMIESAIIDGYGHNNDQEGMVEEMQEFDRTLRQLIAYINEHPKTLLVVTADHETGGTGINYTGYESGKPSLIFSTKGHTGTLVPVFAYGAGAEAFSGIMKNTDIPEKIEELIR
;
A
#
# COMPACT_ATOMS: atom_id res chain seq x y z
N MET A 1 46.81 76.68 -22.95
CA MET A 1 46.56 75.64 -21.98
C MET A 1 45.05 75.47 -21.85
N LYS A 2 44.49 74.45 -22.45
CA LYS A 2 43.04 74.13 -22.37
C LYS A 2 42.92 72.91 -21.47
N LYS A 3 42.19 73.02 -20.36
CA LYS A 3 41.86 71.92 -19.48
C LYS A 3 40.61 71.24 -20.01
N ASN A 4 40.72 69.95 -20.34
CA ASN A 4 39.56 69.11 -20.64
C ASN A 4 38.99 68.56 -19.33
N VAL A 5 37.71 68.81 -19.07
CA VAL A 5 36.92 68.20 -17.97
C VAL A 5 36.19 67.04 -18.59
N LEU A 6 36.57 65.82 -18.17
CA LEU A 6 35.80 64.62 -18.46
C LEU A 6 34.67 64.51 -17.41
N THR A 7 33.44 64.60 -17.90
CA THR A 7 32.25 64.26 -17.10
C THR A 7 31.93 62.78 -17.30
N SER A 8 32.15 61.97 -16.23
CA SER A 8 31.71 60.58 -16.18
C SER A 8 30.22 60.55 -15.84
N ALA A 9 29.40 60.10 -16.79
CA ALA A 9 27.99 59.79 -16.56
C ALA A 9 27.91 58.36 -15.96
N ALA A 10 27.56 58.28 -14.70
CA ALA A 10 27.22 56.99 -14.02
C ALA A 10 25.81 56.61 -14.42
N MET A 11 25.68 55.55 -15.23
CA MET A 11 24.41 54.95 -15.63
C MET A 11 23.93 54.01 -14.52
N LEU A 12 22.95 54.46 -13.74
CA LEU A 12 22.30 53.65 -12.68
C LEU A 12 21.34 52.68 -13.35
N VAL A 13 21.72 51.39 -13.45
CA VAL A 13 20.82 50.34 -13.91
C VAL A 13 19.93 49.95 -12.72
N LEU A 14 18.68 50.40 -12.72
CA LEU A 14 17.64 49.94 -11.80
C LEU A 14 17.14 48.57 -12.25
N VAL A 15 17.61 47.48 -11.60
CA VAL A 15 17.04 46.15 -11.78
C VAL A 15 15.73 46.10 -11.00
N PHE A 16 14.60 46.22 -11.67
CA PHE A 16 13.30 45.89 -11.09
C PHE A 16 13.20 44.36 -10.89
N ILE A 17 13.47 43.89 -9.67
CA ILE A 17 13.06 42.56 -9.26
C ILE A 17 11.54 42.63 -9.08
N THR A 18 10.78 42.30 -10.11
CA THR A 18 9.36 41.96 -9.94
C THR A 18 9.30 40.65 -9.18
N ALA A 19 9.11 40.75 -7.86
CA ALA A 19 8.64 39.60 -7.08
C ALA A 19 7.24 39.25 -7.59
N GLY A 20 7.19 38.40 -8.61
CA GLY A 20 5.96 37.78 -9.04
C GLY A 20 5.45 36.93 -7.87
N CYS A 21 4.47 37.47 -7.15
CA CYS A 21 3.61 36.65 -6.28
C CYS A 21 2.80 35.76 -7.23
N GLY A 22 3.46 34.73 -7.76
CA GLY A 22 2.77 33.64 -8.45
C GLY A 22 1.89 32.98 -7.40
N THR A 23 0.59 33.16 -7.50
CA THR A 23 -0.36 32.24 -6.88
C THR A 23 0.08 30.85 -7.31
N MET A 24 0.66 30.06 -6.38
CA MET A 24 0.93 28.65 -6.63
C MET A 24 -0.40 28.06 -7.07
N ARG A 25 -0.52 27.72 -8.35
CA ARG A 25 -1.68 26.98 -8.84
C ARG A 25 -1.71 25.70 -8.00
N LYS A 26 -2.77 25.48 -7.24
CA LYS A 26 -3.00 24.21 -6.55
C LYS A 26 -2.85 23.13 -7.62
N THR A 27 -1.91 22.22 -7.43
CA THR A 27 -1.70 21.12 -8.36
C THR A 27 -2.96 20.26 -8.33
N GLU A 28 -3.63 20.13 -9.46
CA GLU A 28 -4.86 19.35 -9.59
C GLU A 28 -4.51 17.86 -9.48
N VAL A 29 -5.11 17.16 -8.52
CA VAL A 29 -4.96 15.72 -8.32
C VAL A 29 -6.26 15.03 -8.75
N ASN A 30 -6.20 14.27 -9.83
CA ASN A 30 -7.32 13.48 -10.32
C ASN A 30 -7.26 12.03 -9.85
N ASN A 31 -6.06 11.45 -9.86
CA ASN A 31 -5.85 10.06 -9.53
C ASN A 31 -4.99 9.95 -8.27
N VAL A 32 -5.25 8.94 -7.47
CA VAL A 32 -4.42 8.60 -6.32
C VAL A 32 -4.07 7.11 -6.37
N ILE A 33 -2.81 6.82 -6.17
CA ILE A 33 -2.30 5.48 -5.93
C ILE A 33 -1.79 5.46 -4.50
N TYR A 34 -2.33 4.55 -3.68
CA TYR A 34 -1.98 4.42 -2.28
C TYR A 34 -1.34 3.06 -2.07
N LEU A 35 0.00 3.02 -2.05
CA LEU A 35 0.81 1.81 -1.89
C LEU A 35 1.20 1.64 -0.42
N ILE A 36 0.77 0.54 0.19
CA ILE A 36 0.98 0.23 1.60
C ILE A 36 1.83 -1.03 1.71
N GLY A 37 2.93 -0.95 2.48
CA GLY A 37 3.69 -2.12 2.90
C GLY A 37 3.34 -2.45 4.35
N ASP A 38 2.60 -3.54 4.59
CA ASP A 38 2.28 -3.99 5.95
C ASP A 38 3.57 -4.29 6.70
N GLY A 39 3.74 -3.69 7.88
CA GLY A 39 4.93 -3.84 8.71
C GLY A 39 6.20 -3.15 8.18
N MET A 40 6.13 -2.40 7.08
CA MET A 40 7.27 -1.79 6.39
C MET A 40 7.85 -0.60 7.16
N GLY A 41 8.74 -0.87 8.12
CA GLY A 41 9.53 0.16 8.80
C GLY A 41 10.73 0.63 7.99
N LEU A 42 11.45 1.64 8.51
CA LEU A 42 12.69 2.14 7.91
C LEU A 42 13.78 1.08 7.81
N GLY A 43 13.79 0.08 8.68
CA GLY A 43 14.71 -1.04 8.61
C GLY A 43 14.54 -1.90 7.36
N ALA A 44 13.28 -2.20 7.00
CA ALA A 44 12.94 -2.93 5.78
C ALA A 44 13.33 -2.12 4.52
N VAL A 45 13.00 -0.82 4.46
CA VAL A 45 13.43 0.06 3.35
C VAL A 45 14.96 0.13 3.25
N SER A 46 15.65 0.26 4.37
CA SER A 46 17.11 0.32 4.39
C SER A 46 17.75 -0.99 3.92
N SER A 47 17.14 -2.14 4.25
CA SER A 47 17.64 -3.45 3.82
C SER A 47 17.60 -3.59 2.30
N LEU A 48 16.53 -3.11 1.66
CA LEU A 48 16.42 -3.09 0.21
C LEU A 48 17.48 -2.18 -0.42
N ILE A 49 17.52 -0.90 -0.02
CA ILE A 49 18.46 0.09 -0.61
C ILE A 49 19.91 -0.40 -0.52
N LEU A 50 20.27 -1.04 0.59
CA LEU A 50 21.63 -1.55 0.77
C LEU A 50 21.90 -2.90 0.07
N SER A 51 20.85 -3.62 -0.33
CA SER A 51 20.98 -4.89 -1.07
C SER A 51 21.06 -4.69 -2.58
N GLU A 52 20.58 -3.55 -3.08
CA GLU A 52 20.51 -3.28 -4.51
C GLU A 52 21.79 -2.64 -5.04
N ASN A 53 22.15 -2.97 -6.29
CA ASN A 53 23.31 -2.39 -6.98
C ASN A 53 22.97 -1.14 -7.80
N SER A 54 21.68 -0.76 -7.86
CA SER A 54 21.18 0.40 -8.57
C SER A 54 20.18 1.14 -7.70
N ALA A 55 19.96 2.43 -7.98
CA ALA A 55 18.98 3.22 -7.23
C ALA A 55 17.60 2.55 -7.23
N THR A 56 16.98 2.48 -6.07
CA THR A 56 15.62 1.92 -5.86
C THR A 56 14.54 2.94 -6.22
N GLY A 57 13.28 2.52 -6.24
CA GLY A 57 12.15 3.44 -6.36
C GLY A 57 12.11 4.48 -5.25
N PHE A 58 12.53 4.10 -4.05
CA PHE A 58 12.62 5.01 -2.88
C PHE A 58 13.64 6.14 -3.03
N GLU A 59 14.58 6.04 -3.96
CA GLU A 59 15.61 7.03 -4.26
C GLU A 59 15.29 7.91 -5.47
N GLN A 60 14.08 7.79 -6.06
CA GLN A 60 13.64 8.56 -7.23
C GLN A 60 12.92 9.87 -6.83
N ASP A 61 13.63 10.73 -6.12
CA ASP A 61 13.21 12.10 -5.73
C ASP A 61 11.82 12.19 -5.04
N PRO A 62 11.51 11.35 -4.03
CA PRO A 62 10.27 11.47 -3.26
C PRO A 62 10.26 12.72 -2.38
N VAL A 63 9.08 13.23 -2.10
CA VAL A 63 8.85 14.02 -0.89
C VAL A 63 8.77 13.04 0.28
N ILE A 64 9.57 13.30 1.33
CA ILE A 64 9.73 12.36 2.45
C ILE A 64 9.06 12.93 3.71
N GLY A 65 8.26 12.10 4.35
CA GLY A 65 7.70 12.31 5.68
C GLY A 65 7.85 11.07 6.56
N LEU A 66 7.41 11.19 7.78
CA LEU A 66 7.31 10.10 8.75
C LEU A 66 5.92 10.09 9.37
N SER A 67 5.38 8.91 9.65
CA SER A 67 4.05 8.73 10.22
C SER A 67 4.09 8.11 11.61
N GLU A 68 3.34 8.69 12.54
CA GLU A 68 3.02 8.11 13.84
C GLU A 68 1.84 7.15 13.70
N THR A 69 1.98 5.91 14.15
CA THR A 69 1.04 4.82 13.85
C THR A 69 0.21 4.33 15.04
N CYS A 70 0.29 4.94 16.23
CA CYS A 70 -0.43 4.45 17.41
C CYS A 70 -1.95 4.31 17.16
N SER A 71 -2.57 3.28 17.78
CA SER A 71 -4.01 3.08 17.79
C SER A 71 -4.70 3.91 18.88
N ALA A 72 -6.02 3.81 19.01
CA ALA A 72 -6.77 4.53 20.03
C ALA A 72 -6.50 4.02 21.45
N ASN A 73 -6.14 2.74 21.61
CA ASN A 73 -5.94 2.08 22.88
C ASN A 73 -4.52 1.57 23.12
N ASN A 74 -3.57 1.77 22.19
CA ASN A 74 -2.21 1.28 22.34
C ASN A 74 -1.19 2.16 21.58
N TYR A 75 0.03 2.32 22.13
CA TYR A 75 1.15 2.95 21.42
C TYR A 75 1.63 2.14 20.23
N VAL A 76 1.45 0.82 20.27
CA VAL A 76 1.76 -0.11 19.18
C VAL A 76 0.45 -0.55 18.54
N THR A 77 0.23 -0.15 17.31
CA THR A 77 -0.96 -0.54 16.54
C THR A 77 -0.83 -1.96 15.99
N ASP A 78 -1.96 -2.54 15.60
CA ASP A 78 -2.04 -3.71 14.74
C ASP A 78 -2.56 -3.31 13.35
N SER A 79 -2.50 -4.22 12.37
CA SER A 79 -2.91 -3.95 10.99
C SER A 79 -4.38 -3.47 10.87
N PRO A 80 -5.37 -4.05 11.59
CA PRO A 80 -6.75 -3.54 11.50
C PRO A 80 -6.88 -2.10 11.98
N ALA A 81 -6.22 -1.71 13.08
CA ALA A 81 -6.29 -0.33 13.57
C ALA A 81 -5.43 0.62 12.74
N GLY A 82 -4.24 0.22 12.31
CA GLY A 82 -3.37 0.96 11.40
C GLY A 82 -4.04 1.20 10.04
N GLY A 83 -4.54 0.13 9.42
CA GLY A 83 -5.30 0.18 8.17
C GLY A 83 -6.56 1.06 8.29
N THR A 84 -7.28 1.00 9.43
CA THR A 84 -8.43 1.88 9.67
C THR A 84 -8.02 3.35 9.70
N ALA A 85 -6.92 3.69 10.37
CA ALA A 85 -6.41 5.06 10.39
C ALA A 85 -6.05 5.54 8.98
N LEU A 86 -5.35 4.71 8.18
CA LEU A 86 -4.97 5.01 6.80
C LEU A 86 -6.18 5.09 5.85
N ALA A 87 -7.24 4.33 6.12
CA ALA A 87 -8.44 4.32 5.28
C ALA A 87 -9.42 5.46 5.60
N THR A 88 -9.52 5.88 6.87
CA THR A 88 -10.65 6.72 7.34
C THR A 88 -10.25 8.04 7.96
N GLY A 89 -8.98 8.22 8.35
CA GLY A 89 -8.52 9.36 9.16
C GLY A 89 -8.93 9.26 10.64
N THR A 90 -9.31 8.07 11.11
CA THR A 90 -9.76 7.88 12.49
C THR A 90 -9.02 6.71 13.13
N ARG A 91 -8.45 6.92 14.32
CA ARG A 91 -7.87 5.84 15.12
C ARG A 91 -8.97 5.00 15.75
N THR A 92 -8.75 3.68 15.78
CA THR A 92 -9.62 2.71 16.46
C THR A 92 -8.83 1.84 17.43
N ASN A 93 -9.52 0.94 18.13
CA ASN A 93 -8.87 -0.02 19.02
C ASN A 93 -8.19 -1.13 18.21
N ASN A 94 -7.07 -1.65 18.72
CA ASN A 94 -6.45 -2.85 18.14
C ASN A 94 -7.49 -3.97 17.96
N GLY A 95 -7.43 -4.68 16.85
CA GLY A 95 -8.39 -5.70 16.44
C GLY A 95 -9.64 -5.17 15.73
N TYR A 96 -9.97 -3.89 15.84
CA TYR A 96 -11.12 -3.25 15.21
C TYR A 96 -10.73 -2.76 13.80
N LEU A 97 -11.65 -2.90 12.86
CA LEU A 97 -11.44 -2.60 11.45
C LEU A 97 -12.60 -1.76 10.91
N GLY A 98 -12.31 -0.61 10.30
CA GLY A 98 -13.31 0.26 9.64
C GLY A 98 -14.41 0.82 10.55
N VAL A 99 -14.22 0.71 11.87
CA VAL A 99 -15.13 1.26 12.89
C VAL A 99 -14.35 2.11 13.88
N ASP A 100 -15.02 3.03 14.57
CA ASP A 100 -14.44 3.81 15.65
C ASP A 100 -14.27 2.97 16.95
N PRO A 101 -13.66 3.53 18.02
CA PRO A 101 -13.49 2.81 19.29
C PRO A 101 -14.79 2.32 19.94
N GLU A 102 -15.92 2.92 19.60
CA GLU A 102 -17.26 2.55 20.06
C GLU A 102 -17.97 1.55 19.12
N GLY A 103 -17.30 1.13 18.03
CA GLY A 103 -17.83 0.14 17.07
C GLY A 103 -18.77 0.74 16.02
N ARG A 104 -18.82 2.08 15.86
CA ARG A 104 -19.62 2.74 14.82
C ARG A 104 -18.88 2.73 13.50
N GLN A 105 -19.57 2.44 12.41
CA GLN A 105 -19.01 2.40 11.05
C GLN A 105 -18.38 3.75 10.66
N LEU A 106 -17.19 3.68 10.09
CA LEU A 106 -16.48 4.84 9.54
C LEU A 106 -16.60 4.88 8.00
N THR A 107 -16.40 6.07 7.43
CA THR A 107 -16.38 6.26 5.98
C THR A 107 -14.94 6.30 5.49
N SER A 108 -14.56 5.34 4.65
CA SER A 108 -13.22 5.28 4.08
C SER A 108 -13.00 6.30 2.96
N ILE A 109 -11.73 6.55 2.65
CA ILE A 109 -11.34 7.42 1.52
C ILE A 109 -11.82 6.85 0.16
N LEU A 110 -11.90 5.51 0.01
CA LEU A 110 -12.47 4.93 -1.21
C LEU A 110 -13.96 5.26 -1.32
N ARG A 111 -14.73 5.15 -0.22
CA ARG A 111 -16.14 5.52 -0.24
C ARG A 111 -16.33 7.01 -0.54
N LYS A 112 -15.52 7.88 0.08
CA LYS A 112 -15.55 9.32 -0.20
C LYS A 112 -15.24 9.62 -1.68
N ALA A 113 -14.28 8.89 -2.28
CA ALA A 113 -13.94 9.01 -3.70
C ALA A 113 -15.11 8.57 -4.60
N GLN A 114 -15.77 7.47 -4.28
CA GLN A 114 -16.97 7.01 -4.98
C GLN A 114 -18.11 8.06 -4.95
N ASP A 115 -18.31 8.70 -3.79
CA ASP A 115 -19.28 9.77 -3.63
C ASP A 115 -18.95 11.03 -4.48
N MET A 116 -17.66 11.17 -4.90
CA MET A 116 -17.18 12.17 -5.86
C MET A 116 -17.22 11.69 -7.33
N GLY A 117 -17.72 10.48 -7.60
CA GLY A 117 -17.78 9.89 -8.94
C GLY A 117 -16.48 9.23 -9.42
N LYS A 118 -15.47 9.10 -8.56
CA LYS A 118 -14.20 8.45 -8.91
C LYS A 118 -14.33 6.93 -8.91
N LYS A 119 -13.62 6.26 -9.84
CA LYS A 119 -13.45 4.81 -9.78
C LYS A 119 -12.55 4.42 -8.60
N THR A 120 -12.71 3.21 -8.10
CA THR A 120 -11.92 2.71 -6.97
C THR A 120 -11.39 1.30 -7.22
N GLY A 121 -10.19 1.02 -6.70
CA GLY A 121 -9.56 -0.28 -6.83
C GLY A 121 -8.84 -0.72 -5.57
N ILE A 122 -8.71 -2.05 -5.41
CA ILE A 122 -7.94 -2.72 -4.36
C ILE A 122 -7.12 -3.84 -4.98
N VAL A 123 -5.80 -3.84 -4.72
CA VAL A 123 -4.90 -4.93 -5.11
C VAL A 123 -4.09 -5.34 -3.89
N VAL A 124 -4.04 -6.64 -3.60
CA VAL A 124 -3.34 -7.16 -2.43
C VAL A 124 -2.73 -8.53 -2.74
N ASN A 125 -1.53 -8.80 -2.21
CA ASN A 125 -0.85 -10.08 -2.39
C ASN A 125 -1.18 -11.12 -1.29
N THR A 126 -2.32 -10.94 -0.62
CA THR A 126 -2.95 -11.88 0.31
C THR A 126 -4.45 -11.96 0.04
N THR A 127 -5.25 -12.27 1.07
CA THR A 127 -6.71 -12.33 0.90
C THR A 127 -7.32 -10.94 0.83
N LEU A 128 -8.34 -10.76 -0.01
CA LEU A 128 -9.11 -9.50 -0.06
C LEU A 128 -9.72 -9.13 1.30
N THR A 129 -9.90 -10.10 2.19
CA THR A 129 -10.45 -9.92 3.52
C THR A 129 -9.40 -9.69 4.61
N GLU A 130 -8.11 -9.56 4.23
CA GLU A 130 -7.06 -9.16 5.16
C GLU A 130 -7.36 -7.76 5.74
N ALA A 131 -6.78 -7.48 6.89
CA ALA A 131 -7.20 -6.35 7.72
C ALA A 131 -7.03 -5.00 7.02
N THR A 132 -5.87 -4.75 6.41
CA THR A 132 -5.57 -3.45 5.79
C THR A 132 -6.47 -3.17 4.58
N PRO A 133 -6.59 -4.05 3.54
CA PRO A 133 -7.49 -3.78 2.44
C PRO A 133 -8.95 -3.71 2.88
N ALA A 134 -9.33 -4.57 3.84
CA ALA A 134 -10.70 -4.61 4.36
C ALA A 134 -11.12 -3.31 5.07
N ALA A 135 -10.19 -2.60 5.72
CA ALA A 135 -10.48 -1.31 6.35
C ALA A 135 -10.95 -0.23 5.34
N PHE A 136 -10.64 -0.40 4.05
CA PHE A 136 -11.06 0.52 3.01
C PHE A 136 -12.50 0.30 2.53
N TYR A 137 -13.16 -0.83 2.91
CA TYR A 137 -14.51 -1.13 2.44
C TYR A 137 -15.44 -1.74 3.49
N ALA A 138 -14.93 -2.27 4.59
CA ALA A 138 -15.73 -2.96 5.61
C ALA A 138 -15.55 -2.33 6.99
N GLY A 139 -16.47 -2.69 7.92
CA GLY A 139 -16.36 -2.31 9.31
C GLY A 139 -16.83 -3.40 10.24
N VAL A 140 -15.92 -3.88 11.09
CA VAL A 140 -16.16 -4.92 12.09
C VAL A 140 -15.34 -4.68 13.37
N THR A 141 -15.84 -5.15 14.51
CA THR A 141 -15.13 -5.06 15.81
C THR A 141 -14.12 -6.19 16.03
N SER A 142 -13.79 -6.97 15.00
CA SER A 142 -12.73 -7.96 15.01
C SER A 142 -12.35 -8.37 13.59
N ARG A 143 -11.06 -8.31 13.24
CA ARG A 143 -10.52 -8.76 11.95
C ARG A 143 -10.82 -10.26 11.68
N LYS A 144 -11.07 -11.05 12.74
CA LYS A 144 -11.39 -12.48 12.61
C LYS A 144 -12.79 -12.75 12.01
N LYS A 145 -13.61 -11.72 11.80
CA LYS A 145 -14.93 -11.84 11.16
C LYS A 145 -14.82 -11.84 9.62
N THR A 146 -13.95 -12.70 9.08
CA THR A 146 -13.61 -12.73 7.64
C THR A 146 -14.84 -12.95 6.75
N PHE A 147 -15.82 -13.75 7.19
CA PHE A 147 -17.08 -13.94 6.46
C PHE A 147 -17.96 -12.70 6.44
N ASP A 148 -17.99 -11.91 7.54
CA ASP A 148 -18.73 -10.64 7.56
C ASP A 148 -18.03 -9.60 6.69
N ILE A 149 -16.69 -9.59 6.68
CA ILE A 149 -15.85 -8.74 5.83
C ILE A 149 -16.11 -9.06 4.36
N ALA A 150 -16.04 -10.33 3.94
CA ALA A 150 -16.32 -10.75 2.57
C ALA A 150 -17.74 -10.37 2.13
N LYS A 151 -18.74 -10.49 3.04
CA LYS A 151 -20.11 -10.07 2.75
C LYS A 151 -20.19 -8.56 2.52
N GLN A 152 -19.53 -7.75 3.34
CA GLN A 152 -19.50 -6.29 3.16
C GLN A 152 -18.78 -5.88 1.86
N PHE A 153 -17.81 -6.68 1.39
CA PHE A 153 -17.16 -6.43 0.10
C PHE A 153 -18.18 -6.39 -1.05
N THR A 154 -19.21 -7.25 -1.06
CA THR A 154 -20.24 -7.25 -2.11
C THR A 154 -21.08 -5.97 -2.16
N GLU A 155 -21.03 -5.15 -1.11
CA GLU A 155 -21.71 -3.85 -0.99
C GLU A 155 -20.75 -2.66 -1.14
N SER A 156 -19.46 -2.92 -1.31
CA SER A 156 -18.41 -1.89 -1.28
C SER A 156 -18.48 -0.91 -2.45
N GLY A 157 -18.95 -1.37 -3.60
CA GLY A 157 -18.94 -0.59 -4.84
C GLY A 157 -17.55 -0.40 -5.46
N VAL A 158 -16.51 -1.10 -4.96
CA VAL A 158 -15.15 -1.08 -5.53
C VAL A 158 -15.19 -1.63 -6.96
N ASP A 159 -14.65 -0.89 -7.94
CA ASP A 159 -14.76 -1.26 -9.35
C ASP A 159 -13.83 -2.41 -9.74
N VAL A 160 -12.61 -2.40 -9.21
CA VAL A 160 -11.59 -3.43 -9.49
C VAL A 160 -11.01 -3.95 -8.19
N ALA A 161 -11.01 -5.27 -7.99
CA ALA A 161 -10.28 -5.87 -6.89
C ALA A 161 -9.53 -7.12 -7.34
N VAL A 162 -8.29 -7.29 -6.88
CA VAL A 162 -7.48 -8.48 -7.14
C VAL A 162 -6.76 -8.91 -5.85
N GLY A 163 -6.98 -10.14 -5.45
CA GLY A 163 -6.39 -10.76 -4.27
C GLY A 163 -6.80 -12.23 -4.17
N ALA A 164 -6.59 -12.83 -3.01
CA ALA A 164 -6.99 -14.21 -2.72
C ALA A 164 -8.20 -14.29 -1.76
N GLY A 165 -8.49 -15.48 -1.24
CA GLY A 165 -9.45 -15.70 -0.16
C GLY A 165 -10.79 -16.24 -0.61
N LEU A 166 -10.84 -17.04 -1.68
CA LEU A 166 -12.07 -17.61 -2.25
C LEU A 166 -12.96 -18.30 -1.22
N ASP A 167 -12.37 -18.98 -0.23
CA ASP A 167 -13.13 -19.69 0.81
C ASP A 167 -14.00 -18.75 1.66
N HIS A 168 -13.63 -17.50 1.80
CA HIS A 168 -14.44 -16.50 2.50
C HIS A 168 -15.68 -16.07 1.69
N PHE A 169 -15.69 -16.34 0.36
CA PHE A 169 -16.78 -15.98 -0.54
C PHE A 169 -17.72 -17.16 -0.84
N ILE A 170 -17.23 -18.42 -0.87
CA ILE A 170 -18.04 -19.58 -1.28
C ILE A 170 -18.17 -20.69 -0.22
N ASN A 171 -17.12 -20.99 0.55
CA ASN A 171 -17.12 -22.06 1.56
C ASN A 171 -17.55 -21.53 2.92
N ARG A 172 -18.67 -20.84 2.96
CA ARG A 172 -19.16 -20.07 4.10
C ARG A 172 -20.06 -20.88 5.02
N PRO A 173 -20.00 -20.65 6.35
CA PRO A 173 -20.92 -21.30 7.31
C PRO A 173 -22.41 -21.00 7.07
N ASP A 174 -22.70 -19.82 6.46
CA ASP A 174 -24.06 -19.38 6.13
C ASP A 174 -24.55 -19.91 4.76
N SER A 175 -23.74 -20.74 4.09
CA SER A 175 -24.03 -21.33 2.76
C SER A 175 -24.33 -20.33 1.65
N LEU A 176 -23.94 -19.04 1.80
CA LEU A 176 -24.04 -18.05 0.75
C LEU A 176 -22.92 -18.23 -0.28
N ASP A 177 -23.24 -18.02 -1.53
CA ASP A 177 -22.25 -17.83 -2.60
C ASP A 177 -22.13 -16.34 -2.92
N LEU A 178 -21.09 -15.68 -2.41
CA LEU A 178 -20.86 -14.26 -2.64
C LEU A 178 -20.30 -13.97 -4.02
N THR A 179 -19.75 -14.96 -4.72
CA THR A 179 -19.34 -14.79 -6.13
C THR A 179 -20.57 -14.65 -7.02
N ALA A 180 -21.60 -15.45 -6.79
CA ALA A 180 -22.90 -15.29 -7.45
C ALA A 180 -23.52 -13.91 -7.15
N THR A 181 -23.46 -13.46 -5.90
CA THR A 181 -23.93 -12.12 -5.51
C THR A 181 -23.18 -11.00 -6.25
N LEU A 182 -21.86 -11.12 -6.42
CA LEU A 182 -21.06 -10.14 -7.17
C LEU A 182 -21.46 -10.12 -8.66
N ILE A 183 -21.68 -11.30 -9.27
CA ILE A 183 -22.14 -11.41 -10.66
C ILE A 183 -23.53 -10.74 -10.83
N GLU A 184 -24.47 -10.97 -9.91
CA GLU A 184 -25.78 -10.31 -9.91
C GLU A 184 -25.67 -8.78 -9.80
N LYS A 185 -24.60 -8.26 -9.17
CA LYS A 185 -24.30 -6.82 -9.06
C LYS A 185 -23.50 -6.28 -10.25
N GLY A 186 -23.28 -7.09 -11.28
CA GLY A 186 -22.66 -6.67 -12.52
C GLY A 186 -21.13 -6.73 -12.52
N TYR A 187 -20.53 -7.49 -11.60
CA TYR A 187 -19.09 -7.78 -11.66
C TYR A 187 -18.82 -9.01 -12.52
N ASP A 188 -17.72 -8.97 -13.27
CA ASP A 188 -17.09 -10.18 -13.72
C ASP A 188 -16.21 -10.75 -12.58
N VAL A 189 -16.36 -12.05 -12.29
CA VAL A 189 -15.60 -12.72 -11.23
C VAL A 189 -14.63 -13.71 -11.86
N TYR A 190 -13.34 -13.54 -11.57
CA TYR A 190 -12.27 -14.37 -12.11
C TYR A 190 -11.55 -15.12 -11.00
N LEU A 191 -11.35 -16.43 -11.22
CA LEU A 191 -10.68 -17.33 -10.27
C LEU A 191 -9.32 -17.81 -10.79
N SER A 192 -8.80 -17.23 -11.87
CA SER A 192 -7.49 -17.55 -12.40
C SER A 192 -6.77 -16.29 -12.90
N TRP A 193 -5.45 -16.33 -12.75
CA TRP A 193 -4.56 -15.26 -13.13
C TRP A 193 -4.65 -14.90 -14.62
N GLU A 194 -4.73 -15.93 -15.49
CA GLU A 194 -4.88 -15.73 -16.92
C GLU A 194 -6.10 -14.89 -17.27
N LYS A 195 -7.26 -15.18 -16.63
CA LYS A 195 -8.49 -14.44 -16.87
C LYS A 195 -8.41 -13.01 -16.38
N VAL A 196 -7.78 -12.77 -15.21
CA VAL A 196 -7.55 -11.43 -14.69
C VAL A 196 -6.71 -10.59 -15.66
N LEU A 197 -5.61 -11.14 -16.18
CA LEU A 197 -4.73 -10.40 -17.09
C LEU A 197 -5.37 -10.08 -18.45
N ASN A 198 -6.21 -10.99 -18.96
CA ASN A 198 -6.78 -10.88 -20.31
C ASN A 198 -8.20 -10.27 -20.33
N THR A 199 -8.73 -9.78 -19.21
CA THR A 199 -10.07 -9.19 -19.19
C THR A 199 -10.10 -7.80 -19.82
N ASP A 200 -11.19 -7.54 -20.57
CA ASP A 200 -11.56 -6.20 -21.04
C ASP A 200 -12.69 -5.57 -20.18
N SER A 201 -13.08 -6.25 -19.11
CA SER A 201 -14.14 -5.76 -18.21
C SER A 201 -13.73 -4.46 -17.51
N ASP A 202 -14.68 -3.55 -17.40
CA ASP A 202 -14.51 -2.29 -16.68
C ASP A 202 -14.81 -2.43 -15.16
N LYS A 203 -15.37 -3.58 -14.75
CA LYS A 203 -15.71 -3.87 -13.36
C LYS A 203 -15.55 -5.34 -13.04
N PHE A 204 -14.51 -5.70 -12.29
CA PHE A 204 -14.24 -7.09 -12.00
C PHE A 204 -13.63 -7.34 -10.62
N VAL A 205 -13.74 -8.59 -10.16
CA VAL A 205 -13.07 -9.10 -8.97
C VAL A 205 -12.29 -10.36 -9.34
N GLY A 206 -10.97 -10.31 -9.19
CA GLY A 206 -10.09 -11.47 -9.26
C GLY A 206 -9.89 -12.05 -7.85
N ILE A 207 -10.44 -13.25 -7.58
CA ILE A 207 -10.25 -13.97 -6.33
C ILE A 207 -9.40 -15.20 -6.64
N LEU A 208 -8.10 -15.05 -6.48
CA LEU A 208 -7.13 -16.04 -6.94
C LEU A 208 -6.80 -17.07 -5.86
N PRO A 209 -6.24 -18.23 -6.21
CA PRO A 209 -5.59 -19.10 -5.24
C PRO A 209 -4.47 -18.33 -4.51
N LEU A 210 -4.30 -18.59 -3.19
CA LEU A 210 -3.28 -17.90 -2.40
C LEU A 210 -1.86 -18.12 -2.96
N ALA A 211 -1.57 -19.32 -3.44
CA ALA A 211 -0.29 -19.65 -4.07
C ALA A 211 0.01 -18.84 -5.36
N ASP A 212 -1.01 -18.26 -6.00
CA ASP A 212 -0.86 -17.43 -7.19
C ASP A 212 -0.60 -15.95 -6.86
N VAL A 213 -0.94 -15.52 -5.65
CA VAL A 213 -0.75 -14.14 -5.19
C VAL A 213 0.48 -13.97 -4.29
N HIS A 214 0.92 -15.06 -3.66
CA HIS A 214 2.11 -15.09 -2.82
C HIS A 214 2.86 -16.40 -2.98
N ARG A 215 4.18 -16.34 -3.10
CA ARG A 215 5.09 -17.47 -3.11
C ARG A 215 6.14 -17.28 -2.03
N SER A 216 6.13 -18.15 -1.00
CA SER A 216 7.17 -18.20 0.01
C SER A 216 8.09 -19.40 -0.25
N LYS A 217 9.40 -19.21 -0.15
CA LYS A 217 10.38 -20.30 -0.14
C LYS A 217 10.35 -21.09 1.16
N SER A 218 9.80 -20.52 2.24
CA SER A 218 9.83 -21.10 3.59
C SER A 218 8.72 -22.13 3.85
N ASP A 219 7.79 -22.33 2.94
CA ASP A 219 6.66 -23.25 3.14
C ASP A 219 7.08 -24.73 3.17
N ASN A 220 8.37 -25.05 2.93
CA ASN A 220 8.91 -26.40 2.99
C ASN A 220 9.57 -26.79 4.33
N GLU A 221 9.74 -25.89 5.30
CA GLU A 221 10.33 -26.24 6.60
C GLU A 221 9.59 -25.58 7.76
N THR A 222 8.92 -26.40 8.55
CA THR A 222 8.38 -26.19 9.91
C THR A 222 6.88 -26.00 10.05
N ALA A 223 6.16 -27.12 10.00
CA ALA A 223 4.98 -27.31 10.83
C ALA A 223 5.43 -27.54 12.30
N GLY A 224 5.49 -26.49 13.09
CA GLY A 224 5.81 -26.54 14.51
C GLY A 224 5.03 -25.49 15.28
N ALA A 225 3.88 -25.88 15.81
CA ALA A 225 2.97 -25.02 16.56
C ALA A 225 3.63 -24.44 17.81
N ALA A 226 3.58 -23.12 17.95
CA ALA A 226 3.62 -22.45 19.25
C ALA A 226 2.25 -21.83 19.51
N GLU A 227 1.57 -22.34 20.53
CA GLU A 227 0.31 -21.79 21.02
C GLU A 227 0.53 -20.37 21.55
N GLY A 228 -0.23 -19.40 21.03
CA GLY A 228 -0.38 -18.08 21.63
C GLY A 228 0.09 -16.86 20.83
N GLN A 229 0.50 -17.00 19.56
CA GLN A 229 0.77 -15.87 18.68
C GLN A 229 -0.27 -15.80 17.55
N GLU A 230 -0.73 -14.58 17.22
CA GLU A 230 -1.50 -14.32 16.00
C GLU A 230 -0.61 -14.64 14.79
N VAL A 231 -0.72 -15.86 14.31
CA VAL A 231 -0.09 -16.27 13.06
C VAL A 231 -0.92 -15.66 11.93
N CYS A 232 -0.29 -14.90 11.04
CA CYS A 232 -0.92 -14.41 9.81
C CYS A 232 -1.65 -15.57 9.13
N LEU A 233 -2.93 -15.39 8.80
CA LEU A 233 -3.79 -16.41 8.19
C LEU A 233 -3.18 -16.98 6.89
N ALA A 234 -2.36 -16.18 6.19
CA ALA A 234 -1.61 -16.59 5.01
C ALA A 234 -0.68 -17.79 5.29
N ALA A 235 0.00 -17.82 6.44
CA ALA A 235 0.89 -18.94 6.83
C ALA A 235 0.11 -20.23 7.18
N GLN A 236 -1.13 -20.11 7.65
CA GLN A 236 -1.98 -21.27 7.96
C GLN A 236 -2.64 -21.91 6.73
N LEU A 237 -2.94 -21.11 5.69
CA LEU A 237 -3.55 -21.62 4.45
C LEU A 237 -2.52 -22.20 3.49
N ALA A 238 -1.28 -21.75 3.52
CA ALA A 238 -0.17 -22.34 2.74
C ALA A 238 0.12 -23.79 3.15
N ALA A 239 -0.12 -24.17 4.41
CA ALA A 239 0.08 -25.54 4.92
C ALA A 239 -0.94 -26.57 4.39
N SER A 240 -1.98 -26.17 3.67
CA SER A 240 -3.04 -27.06 3.18
C SER A 240 -3.01 -27.33 1.65
N ALA A 241 -2.10 -26.74 0.89
CA ALA A 241 -1.98 -26.94 -0.54
C ALA A 241 -0.82 -27.87 -0.88
N GLU A 242 -1.10 -29.14 -1.11
CA GLU A 242 -0.18 -30.09 -1.77
C GLU A 242 -0.06 -29.76 -3.26
N ASP A 243 0.81 -28.80 -3.63
CA ASP A 243 1.25 -28.63 -5.03
C ASP A 243 2.78 -28.72 -5.09
N THR A 244 3.27 -29.86 -5.59
CA THR A 244 4.68 -30.25 -5.61
C THR A 244 5.38 -29.92 -6.93
N ASP A 245 5.19 -28.73 -7.49
CA ASP A 245 5.97 -28.30 -8.66
C ASP A 245 7.18 -27.46 -8.26
N ALA A 246 8.30 -28.13 -7.98
CA ALA A 246 9.56 -27.52 -7.59
C ALA A 246 10.17 -26.58 -8.67
N THR A 247 9.66 -26.59 -9.91
CA THR A 247 10.13 -25.70 -10.98
C THR A 247 9.53 -24.29 -10.90
N ARG A 248 8.42 -24.11 -10.17
CA ARG A 248 7.78 -22.81 -9.94
C ARG A 248 8.54 -21.88 -8.98
N LEU A 249 9.44 -22.42 -8.18
CA LEU A 249 10.17 -21.68 -7.13
C LEU A 249 11.35 -20.83 -7.61
N SER A 250 11.69 -20.87 -8.91
CA SER A 250 12.90 -20.20 -9.45
C SER A 250 12.67 -18.84 -10.10
N GLU A 251 11.42 -18.41 -10.30
CA GLU A 251 11.13 -17.11 -10.92
C GLU A 251 10.73 -16.06 -9.86
N PRO A 252 11.21 -14.80 -10.01
CA PRO A 252 10.81 -13.71 -9.12
C PRO A 252 9.29 -13.55 -9.10
N THR A 253 8.72 -13.31 -7.93
CA THR A 253 7.30 -12.95 -7.81
C THR A 253 7.07 -11.62 -8.52
N VAL A 254 6.15 -11.57 -9.45
CA VAL A 254 5.78 -10.35 -10.21
C VAL A 254 4.27 -10.10 -10.14
N TYR A 255 3.65 -10.69 -9.09
CA TYR A 255 2.20 -10.63 -8.94
C TYR A 255 1.70 -9.21 -8.71
N LEU A 256 2.25 -8.52 -7.71
CA LEU A 256 1.77 -7.21 -7.29
C LEU A 256 1.94 -6.17 -8.41
N GLU A 257 3.08 -6.22 -9.11
CA GLU A 257 3.37 -5.39 -10.28
C GLU A 257 2.33 -5.60 -11.38
N LYS A 258 2.06 -6.87 -11.79
CA LYS A 258 1.13 -7.17 -12.88
C LYS A 258 -0.33 -6.87 -12.50
N ALA A 259 -0.74 -7.18 -11.26
CA ALA A 259 -2.09 -6.91 -10.78
C ALA A 259 -2.35 -5.40 -10.72
N SER A 260 -1.38 -4.64 -10.26
CA SER A 260 -1.45 -3.17 -10.20
C SER A 260 -1.50 -2.56 -11.60
N ALA A 261 -0.70 -3.06 -12.56
CA ALA A 261 -0.77 -2.64 -13.96
C ALA A 261 -2.17 -2.85 -14.55
N LYS A 262 -2.76 -4.04 -14.30
CA LYS A 262 -4.11 -4.36 -14.80
C LYS A 262 -5.17 -3.48 -14.15
N ALA A 263 -5.08 -3.24 -12.85
CA ALA A 263 -6.00 -2.35 -12.16
C ALA A 263 -5.90 -0.91 -12.69
N LEU A 264 -4.69 -0.40 -12.91
CA LEU A 264 -4.46 0.93 -13.51
C LEU A 264 -5.05 1.04 -14.91
N ASP A 265 -4.83 0.04 -15.78
CA ASP A 265 -5.42 -0.01 -17.13
C ASP A 265 -6.93 0.16 -17.07
N VAL A 266 -7.61 -0.62 -16.22
CA VAL A 266 -9.08 -0.59 -16.14
C VAL A 266 -9.61 0.68 -15.48
N LEU A 267 -8.98 1.13 -14.40
CA LEU A 267 -9.43 2.32 -13.66
C LEU A 267 -9.22 3.62 -14.46
N SER A 268 -8.21 3.68 -15.32
CA SER A 268 -7.94 4.86 -16.14
C SER A 268 -8.75 4.91 -17.44
N ARG A 269 -9.33 3.77 -17.87
CA ARG A 269 -10.03 3.65 -19.16
C ARG A 269 -11.28 4.52 -19.18
N ASP A 270 -11.37 5.46 -20.14
CA ASP A 270 -12.48 6.39 -20.33
C ASP A 270 -12.94 7.13 -19.07
N ASN A 271 -11.98 7.35 -18.14
CA ASN A 271 -12.25 7.91 -16.82
C ASN A 271 -11.79 9.37 -16.72
N LYS A 272 -12.75 10.31 -16.70
CA LYS A 272 -12.49 11.75 -16.56
C LYS A 272 -12.46 12.20 -15.11
N ASP A 273 -13.15 11.49 -14.24
CA ASP A 273 -13.31 11.86 -12.83
C ASP A 273 -12.15 11.33 -11.97
N GLY A 274 -11.31 10.46 -12.54
CA GLY A 274 -10.14 9.89 -11.90
C GLY A 274 -10.47 8.70 -10.99
N PHE A 275 -9.46 8.24 -10.26
CA PHE A 275 -9.58 7.04 -9.43
C PHE A 275 -8.78 7.14 -8.13
N ILE A 276 -9.08 6.25 -7.17
CA ILE A 276 -8.20 5.86 -6.08
C ILE A 276 -7.95 4.36 -6.17
N LEU A 277 -6.68 3.98 -6.24
CA LEU A 277 -6.22 2.59 -6.21
C LEU A 277 -5.40 2.37 -4.94
N MET A 278 -5.90 1.51 -4.04
CA MET A 278 -5.16 0.98 -2.90
C MET A 278 -4.42 -0.27 -3.34
N ILE A 279 -3.13 -0.35 -3.04
CA ILE A 279 -2.27 -1.50 -3.31
C ILE A 279 -1.57 -1.87 -2.00
N GLU A 280 -1.55 -3.16 -1.67
CA GLU A 280 -0.86 -3.63 -0.47
C GLU A 280 0.09 -4.79 -0.76
N SER A 281 1.32 -4.66 -0.27
CA SER A 281 2.23 -5.77 -0.01
C SER A 281 2.10 -6.15 1.46
N ALA A 282 1.35 -7.21 1.73
CA ALA A 282 0.92 -7.58 3.08
C ALA A 282 1.92 -8.50 3.81
N ILE A 283 2.99 -8.97 3.14
CA ILE A 283 3.79 -10.10 3.63
C ILE A 283 5.12 -9.66 4.24
N ILE A 284 5.52 -8.41 4.07
CA ILE A 284 6.69 -7.83 4.76
C ILE A 284 6.54 -8.02 6.27
N ASP A 285 5.32 -7.80 6.80
CA ASP A 285 4.96 -8.03 8.20
C ASP A 285 5.22 -9.46 8.65
N GLY A 286 4.78 -10.45 7.88
CA GLY A 286 5.01 -11.87 8.17
C GLY A 286 6.48 -12.23 8.29
N TYR A 287 7.34 -11.69 7.43
CA TYR A 287 8.80 -11.87 7.52
C TYR A 287 9.38 -11.15 8.75
N GLY A 288 8.85 -9.98 9.10
CA GLY A 288 9.18 -9.29 10.34
C GLY A 288 8.85 -10.12 11.58
N HIS A 289 7.66 -10.70 11.66
CA HIS A 289 7.22 -11.59 12.73
C HIS A 289 8.09 -12.85 12.87
N ASN A 290 8.59 -13.37 11.75
CA ASN A 290 9.45 -14.55 11.74
C ASN A 290 10.93 -14.21 11.94
N ASN A 291 11.31 -12.92 11.93
CA ASN A 291 12.70 -12.45 11.90
C ASN A 291 13.46 -13.04 10.69
N ASP A 292 12.77 -13.16 9.57
CA ASP A 292 13.29 -13.71 8.31
C ASP A 292 13.84 -12.58 7.44
N GLN A 293 15.16 -12.45 7.47
CA GLN A 293 15.89 -11.44 6.70
C GLN A 293 15.77 -11.66 5.19
N GLU A 294 15.90 -12.91 4.74
CA GLU A 294 15.94 -13.23 3.30
C GLU A 294 14.57 -12.98 2.68
N GLY A 295 13.52 -13.48 3.32
CA GLY A 295 12.14 -13.24 2.88
C GLY A 295 11.76 -11.76 2.87
N MET A 296 12.16 -11.02 3.91
CA MET A 296 11.90 -9.57 3.97
C MET A 296 12.56 -8.82 2.80
N VAL A 297 13.81 -9.13 2.47
CA VAL A 297 14.52 -8.48 1.35
C VAL A 297 13.88 -8.86 0.01
N GLU A 298 13.51 -10.13 -0.20
CA GLU A 298 12.85 -10.59 -1.43
C GLU A 298 11.49 -9.90 -1.62
N GLU A 299 10.69 -9.77 -0.56
CA GLU A 299 9.40 -9.08 -0.62
C GLU A 299 9.57 -7.58 -0.88
N MET A 300 10.54 -6.95 -0.25
CA MET A 300 10.89 -5.55 -0.52
C MET A 300 11.37 -5.33 -1.96
N GLN A 301 12.00 -6.32 -2.60
CA GLN A 301 12.35 -6.27 -4.03
C GLN A 301 11.10 -6.33 -4.93
N GLU A 302 10.08 -7.14 -4.59
CA GLU A 302 8.81 -7.11 -5.31
C GLU A 302 8.08 -5.78 -5.12
N PHE A 303 8.07 -5.27 -3.89
CA PHE A 303 7.54 -3.95 -3.58
C PHE A 303 8.22 -2.86 -4.43
N ASP A 304 9.54 -2.88 -4.53
CA ASP A 304 10.31 -1.89 -5.32
C ASP A 304 10.03 -1.98 -6.82
N ARG A 305 9.90 -3.19 -7.38
CA ARG A 305 9.47 -3.35 -8.79
C ARG A 305 8.11 -2.71 -9.04
N THR A 306 7.15 -2.96 -8.13
CA THR A 306 5.84 -2.33 -8.17
C THR A 306 5.96 -0.80 -8.03
N LEU A 307 6.73 -0.31 -7.06
CA LEU A 307 6.95 1.12 -6.86
C LEU A 307 7.53 1.81 -8.11
N ARG A 308 8.56 1.23 -8.72
CA ARG A 308 9.17 1.76 -9.96
C ARG A 308 8.17 1.82 -11.11
N GLN A 309 7.33 0.79 -11.27
CA GLN A 309 6.27 0.79 -12.27
C GLN A 309 5.25 1.90 -12.02
N LEU A 310 4.85 2.10 -10.75
CA LEU A 310 3.91 3.16 -10.38
C LEU A 310 4.52 4.55 -10.60
N ILE A 311 5.82 4.74 -10.32
CA ILE A 311 6.53 5.99 -10.61
C ILE A 311 6.57 6.23 -12.13
N ALA A 312 6.83 5.20 -12.94
CA ALA A 312 6.76 5.33 -14.40
C ALA A 312 5.35 5.75 -14.86
N TYR A 313 4.31 5.13 -14.30
CA TYR A 313 2.92 5.48 -14.58
C TYR A 313 2.61 6.95 -14.26
N ILE A 314 2.97 7.46 -13.07
CA ILE A 314 2.67 8.84 -12.70
C ILE A 314 3.44 9.88 -13.56
N ASN A 315 4.62 9.53 -14.06
CA ASN A 315 5.38 10.39 -14.97
C ASN A 315 4.65 10.57 -16.31
N GLU A 316 3.90 9.57 -16.77
CA GLU A 316 3.05 9.65 -17.96
C GLU A 316 1.68 10.28 -17.65
N HIS A 317 1.26 10.30 -16.37
CA HIS A 317 -0.03 10.79 -15.91
C HIS A 317 0.11 11.87 -14.83
N PRO A 318 0.49 13.12 -15.19
CA PRO A 318 0.99 14.16 -14.27
C PRO A 318 -0.04 14.69 -13.26
N LYS A 319 -1.32 14.31 -13.36
CA LYS A 319 -2.36 14.61 -12.34
C LYS A 319 -2.55 13.45 -11.34
N THR A 320 -1.57 12.56 -11.21
CA THR A 320 -1.60 11.42 -10.31
C THR A 320 -0.69 11.66 -9.11
N LEU A 321 -1.22 11.42 -7.93
CA LEU A 321 -0.50 11.35 -6.67
C LEU A 321 -0.21 9.88 -6.35
N LEU A 322 1.04 9.56 -6.01
CA LEU A 322 1.42 8.29 -5.42
C LEU A 322 1.88 8.53 -3.99
N VAL A 323 1.22 7.88 -3.02
CA VAL A 323 1.61 7.87 -1.61
C VAL A 323 2.01 6.47 -1.22
N VAL A 324 3.19 6.33 -0.63
CA VAL A 324 3.77 5.06 -0.17
C VAL A 324 4.00 5.15 1.34
N THR A 325 3.47 4.21 2.11
CA THR A 325 3.65 4.19 3.57
C THR A 325 3.45 2.77 4.12
N ALA A 326 3.47 2.65 5.43
CA ALA A 326 3.15 1.44 6.17
C ALA A 326 2.05 1.73 7.20
N ASP A 327 1.36 0.71 7.63
CA ASP A 327 0.40 0.76 8.73
C ASP A 327 1.10 0.71 10.11
N HIS A 328 2.22 0.01 10.22
CA HIS A 328 3.14 -0.06 11.37
C HIS A 328 4.54 -0.54 10.96
N GLU A 329 5.43 -0.70 11.92
CA GLU A 329 6.71 -1.38 11.79
C GLU A 329 6.63 -2.74 12.49
N THR A 330 7.29 -3.78 11.94
CA THR A 330 7.34 -5.11 12.49
C THR A 330 8.78 -5.62 12.60
N GLY A 331 9.06 -6.32 13.71
CA GLY A 331 10.35 -6.94 13.99
C GLY A 331 11.32 -6.06 14.76
N GLY A 332 11.08 -4.75 14.87
CA GLY A 332 12.04 -3.80 15.43
C GLY A 332 13.35 -3.86 14.66
N THR A 333 13.24 -3.74 13.32
CA THR A 333 14.27 -4.06 12.35
C THR A 333 15.32 -2.96 12.25
N GLY A 334 16.59 -3.35 12.26
CA GLY A 334 17.73 -2.47 12.04
C GLY A 334 18.82 -3.13 11.20
N ILE A 335 19.81 -2.33 10.75
CA ILE A 335 20.95 -2.83 9.99
C ILE A 335 22.12 -3.07 10.96
N ASN A 336 22.72 -4.27 10.91
CA ASN A 336 23.89 -4.62 11.68
C ASN A 336 25.18 -4.19 10.92
N TYR A 337 26.26 -3.99 11.66
CA TYR A 337 27.59 -3.73 11.07
C TYR A 337 28.23 -4.97 10.43
N THR A 338 27.73 -6.17 10.74
CA THR A 338 28.20 -7.44 10.14
C THR A 338 27.60 -7.57 8.73
N GLY A 339 28.28 -8.27 7.84
CA GLY A 339 27.80 -8.52 6.48
C GLY A 339 28.39 -7.60 5.42
N TYR A 340 29.09 -6.51 5.78
CA TYR A 340 29.70 -5.60 4.80
C TYR A 340 30.68 -6.33 3.85
N GLU A 341 31.49 -7.25 4.40
CA GLU A 341 32.42 -8.06 3.61
C GLU A 341 31.74 -9.03 2.64
N SER A 342 30.47 -9.46 2.93
CA SER A 342 29.68 -10.31 2.06
C SER A 342 28.95 -9.54 0.95
N GLY A 343 28.98 -8.21 1.00
CA GLY A 343 28.24 -7.35 0.07
C GLY A 343 26.72 -7.37 0.25
N LYS A 344 26.23 -7.96 1.36
CA LYS A 344 24.81 -7.98 1.70
C LYS A 344 24.59 -7.41 3.09
N PRO A 345 23.56 -6.55 3.31
CA PRO A 345 23.24 -6.06 4.64
C PRO A 345 22.86 -7.23 5.54
N SER A 346 23.23 -7.15 6.82
CA SER A 346 22.77 -8.07 7.85
C SER A 346 21.74 -7.34 8.70
N LEU A 347 20.54 -7.90 8.79
CA LEU A 347 19.46 -7.37 9.61
C LEU A 347 19.60 -7.85 11.06
N ILE A 348 19.16 -7.01 11.98
CA ILE A 348 18.85 -7.39 13.35
C ILE A 348 17.36 -7.15 13.59
N PHE A 349 16.79 -8.03 14.41
CA PHE A 349 15.42 -7.93 14.85
C PHE A 349 15.40 -7.87 16.38
N SER A 350 14.73 -6.89 16.94
CA SER A 350 14.64 -6.73 18.41
C SER A 350 13.42 -7.39 19.01
N THR A 351 12.45 -7.76 18.19
CA THR A 351 11.20 -8.42 18.59
C THR A 351 10.66 -9.29 17.46
N LYS A 352 9.61 -10.05 17.74
CA LYS A 352 8.76 -10.73 16.76
C LYS A 352 7.39 -10.07 16.63
N GLY A 353 7.16 -8.94 17.26
CA GLY A 353 5.93 -8.18 17.22
C GLY A 353 6.12 -6.86 16.51
N HIS A 354 5.02 -6.09 16.45
CA HIS A 354 5.05 -4.73 15.95
C HIS A 354 5.79 -3.80 16.92
N THR A 355 6.22 -2.65 16.42
CA THR A 355 6.76 -1.57 17.25
C THR A 355 6.04 -0.24 16.99
N GLY A 356 6.16 0.69 17.94
CA GLY A 356 5.65 2.05 17.81
C GLY A 356 6.63 3.02 17.14
N THR A 357 7.62 2.49 16.42
CA THR A 357 8.56 3.30 15.65
C THR A 357 7.84 4.01 14.51
N LEU A 358 8.19 5.28 14.24
CA LEU A 358 7.64 6.00 13.09
C LEU A 358 7.92 5.25 11.80
N VAL A 359 6.93 5.15 10.92
CA VAL A 359 7.09 4.56 9.60
C VAL A 359 7.30 5.62 8.53
N PRO A 360 7.96 5.30 7.40
CA PRO A 360 8.19 6.25 6.33
C PRO A 360 6.90 6.59 5.57
N VAL A 361 6.87 7.83 5.05
CA VAL A 361 5.90 8.27 4.04
C VAL A 361 6.71 8.82 2.87
N PHE A 362 6.54 8.22 1.69
CA PHE A 362 7.11 8.73 0.45
C PHE A 362 5.97 9.15 -0.48
N ALA A 363 6.05 10.35 -1.02
CA ALA A 363 5.04 10.84 -1.95
C ALA A 363 5.69 11.31 -3.25
N TYR A 364 5.02 11.03 -4.37
CA TYR A 364 5.50 11.34 -5.73
C TYR A 364 4.36 11.96 -6.54
N GLY A 365 4.71 12.79 -7.51
CA GLY A 365 3.77 13.35 -8.46
C GLY A 365 2.95 14.52 -7.91
N ALA A 366 1.72 14.66 -8.37
CA ALA A 366 0.86 15.79 -8.07
C ALA A 366 0.50 15.87 -6.57
N GLY A 367 0.77 17.01 -5.93
CA GLY A 367 0.42 17.23 -4.51
C GLY A 367 1.33 16.53 -3.50
N ALA A 368 2.43 15.91 -3.94
CA ALA A 368 3.37 15.19 -3.07
C ALA A 368 3.91 16.04 -1.92
N GLU A 369 4.08 17.36 -2.14
CA GLU A 369 4.59 18.31 -1.16
C GLU A 369 3.78 18.37 0.15
N ALA A 370 2.52 17.93 0.12
CA ALA A 370 1.67 17.87 1.30
C ALA A 370 2.12 16.82 2.35
N PHE A 371 2.96 15.86 1.95
CA PHE A 371 3.34 14.71 2.78
C PHE A 371 4.73 14.84 3.42
N SER A 372 5.31 16.03 3.45
CA SER A 372 6.60 16.29 4.12
C SER A 372 6.44 16.42 5.64
N GLY A 373 7.51 16.09 6.39
CA GLY A 373 7.57 16.25 7.84
C GLY A 373 7.02 15.06 8.62
N ILE A 374 6.70 15.29 9.90
CA ILE A 374 6.12 14.26 10.78
C ILE A 374 4.61 14.49 10.86
N MET A 375 3.84 13.43 10.64
CA MET A 375 2.38 13.46 10.65
C MET A 375 1.82 12.25 11.40
N LYS A 376 0.53 12.25 11.68
CA LYS A 376 -0.19 11.07 12.16
C LYS A 376 -0.64 10.23 10.96
N ASN A 377 -0.80 8.93 11.15
CA ASN A 377 -1.38 8.06 10.12
C ASN A 377 -2.79 8.52 9.69
N THR A 378 -3.54 9.16 10.59
CA THR A 378 -4.86 9.75 10.30
C THR A 378 -4.81 10.95 9.36
N ASP A 379 -3.69 11.69 9.33
CA ASP A 379 -3.57 12.89 8.50
C ASP A 379 -3.40 12.53 7.01
N ILE A 380 -2.94 11.31 6.70
CA ILE A 380 -2.68 10.88 5.32
C ILE A 380 -3.96 10.84 4.47
N PRO A 381 -5.04 10.13 4.86
CA PRO A 381 -6.27 10.13 4.08
C PRO A 381 -6.97 11.51 4.09
N GLU A 382 -6.82 12.32 5.14
CA GLU A 382 -7.35 13.69 5.17
C GLU A 382 -6.67 14.56 4.10
N LYS A 383 -5.33 14.49 3.99
CA LYS A 383 -4.56 15.19 2.94
C LYS A 383 -4.93 14.70 1.53
N ILE A 384 -5.11 13.39 1.34
CA ILE A 384 -5.58 12.83 0.07
C ILE A 384 -6.95 13.42 -0.29
N GLU A 385 -7.90 13.42 0.65
CA GLU A 385 -9.25 13.95 0.45
C GLU A 385 -9.22 15.44 0.07
N GLU A 386 -8.40 16.25 0.74
CA GLU A 386 -8.24 17.68 0.44
C GLU A 386 -7.67 17.94 -0.97
N LEU A 387 -6.80 17.05 -1.46
CA LEU A 387 -6.17 17.20 -2.77
C LEU A 387 -7.08 16.81 -3.93
N ILE A 388 -7.97 15.82 -3.74
CA ILE A 388 -8.88 15.30 -4.78
C ILE A 388 -10.21 16.05 -4.88
N ARG A 389 -10.50 16.95 -3.93
CA ARG A 389 -11.66 17.87 -3.95
C ARG A 389 -11.35 19.02 -4.94
#